data_893a85b6be32c11df9553286473a8a7b
#
_entry.id   893a85b6be32c11df9553286473a8a7b
#
_cell.length_a   1.000
_cell.length_b   1.000
_cell.length_c   1.000
_cell.angle_alpha   90.00
_cell.angle_beta   90.00
_cell.angle_gamma   90.00
#
_symmetry.space_group_name_H-M   'P 1'
#
loop_
_entity.id
_entity.type
_entity.pdbx_description
1 polymer ?
#
loop_
_entity_poly.entity_id
_entity_poly.type
_entity_poly.pdbx_seq_one_letter_code
_entity_poly.pdbx_strand_id
1 'polypeptide(L)'
;MYHKTLPYRIFSVFNYILLAVISVCCLLPLFHLLMVSLSDTAPANAGLVTFWPIGFTVEAYVKTFDNANFLASLWISVKRTVFGTALALLVNSLAAYALSKDNRVFRGRNAYLWYFVVTMLFSGGLIPGYILILRLGLINNLLALILPGLVAVYNIILLLNFFRTVPKELEEATFMDGAGHFRSFISIYLPISLPAIATIALFTMVGHWNAYFDGLIYMKGSENLPLASFMQTIIVQGNTTSFDPAVIANLSQRTLRASQIFIGALPILLVYPFLQRFFVKGIVIGAVKE
;
A
#
# COMPACT_ATOMS: atom_id res chain seq x y z
N MET A 1 -38.70 -0.20 -8.59
CA MET A 1 -39.83 -0.50 -7.67
C MET A 1 -39.54 -1.57 -6.60
N TYR A 2 -38.48 -2.34 -6.71
CA TYR A 2 -38.11 -3.41 -5.76
C TYR A 2 -37.78 -2.95 -4.33
N HIS A 3 -37.33 -1.70 -4.17
CA HIS A 3 -36.90 -1.13 -2.87
C HIS A 3 -38.02 -0.93 -1.82
N LYS A 4 -39.30 -1.15 -2.15
CA LYS A 4 -40.42 -0.95 -1.25
C LYS A 4 -41.04 -2.24 -0.71
N THR A 5 -40.62 -3.43 -1.14
CA THR A 5 -41.16 -4.70 -0.68
C THR A 5 -40.65 -5.08 0.71
N LEU A 6 -41.48 -5.71 1.52
CA LEU A 6 -41.15 -6.17 2.87
C LEU A 6 -39.90 -7.06 2.90
N PRO A 7 -39.76 -8.08 2.01
CA PRO A 7 -38.56 -8.92 1.96
C PRO A 7 -37.30 -8.13 1.66
N TYR A 8 -37.36 -7.12 0.78
CA TYR A 8 -36.20 -6.27 0.49
C TYR A 8 -35.78 -5.43 1.69
N ARG A 9 -36.73 -4.91 2.47
CA ARG A 9 -36.41 -4.17 3.70
C ARG A 9 -35.75 -5.06 4.75
N ILE A 10 -36.26 -6.28 4.96
CA ILE A 10 -35.68 -7.25 5.88
C ILE A 10 -34.24 -7.60 5.42
N PHE A 11 -34.05 -7.91 4.13
CA PHE A 11 -32.73 -8.16 3.58
C PHE A 11 -31.77 -6.98 3.76
N SER A 12 -32.25 -5.75 3.50
CA SER A 12 -31.42 -4.55 3.66
C SER A 12 -30.98 -4.33 5.10
N VAL A 13 -31.89 -4.48 6.06
CA VAL A 13 -31.57 -4.35 7.49
C VAL A 13 -30.57 -5.41 7.91
N PHE A 14 -30.79 -6.68 7.53
CA PHE A 14 -29.86 -7.77 7.81
C PHE A 14 -28.47 -7.47 7.22
N ASN A 15 -28.42 -7.03 5.96
CA ASN A 15 -27.17 -6.71 5.27
C ASN A 15 -26.41 -5.56 5.97
N TYR A 16 -27.12 -4.49 6.39
CA TYR A 16 -26.49 -3.40 7.15
C TYR A 16 -25.94 -3.87 8.50
N ILE A 17 -26.69 -4.69 9.24
CA ILE A 17 -26.24 -5.25 10.51
C ILE A 17 -25.02 -6.14 10.30
N LEU A 18 -25.06 -7.03 9.29
CA LEU A 18 -23.95 -7.91 8.96
C LEU A 18 -22.67 -7.12 8.62
N LEU A 19 -22.80 -6.12 7.74
CA LEU A 19 -21.66 -5.26 7.36
C LEU A 19 -21.13 -4.45 8.55
N ALA A 20 -22.02 -3.95 9.43
CA ALA A 20 -21.61 -3.24 10.65
C ALA A 20 -20.84 -4.15 11.59
N VAL A 21 -21.32 -5.39 11.83
CA VAL A 21 -20.63 -6.38 12.67
C VAL A 21 -19.26 -6.71 12.10
N ILE A 22 -19.15 -7.00 10.79
CA ILE A 22 -17.86 -7.28 10.14
C ILE A 22 -16.91 -6.09 10.29
N SER A 23 -17.41 -4.86 10.08
CA SER A 23 -16.59 -3.64 10.23
C SER A 23 -16.08 -3.47 11.66
N VAL A 24 -16.91 -3.69 12.65
CA VAL A 24 -16.48 -3.65 14.06
C VAL A 24 -15.45 -4.73 14.35
N CYS A 25 -15.67 -5.97 13.90
CA CYS A 25 -14.71 -7.07 14.08
C CYS A 25 -13.35 -6.76 13.45
N CYS A 26 -13.32 -6.09 12.29
CA CYS A 26 -12.06 -5.67 11.66
C CYS A 26 -11.33 -4.56 12.44
N LEU A 27 -12.06 -3.70 13.15
CA LEU A 27 -11.48 -2.63 13.96
C LEU A 27 -11.02 -3.11 15.35
N LEU A 28 -11.62 -4.18 15.89
CA LEU A 28 -11.30 -4.70 17.22
C LEU A 28 -9.80 -4.95 17.46
N PRO A 29 -9.03 -5.57 16.55
CA PRO A 29 -7.59 -5.79 16.76
C PRO A 29 -6.81 -4.48 16.91
N LEU A 30 -7.12 -3.47 16.07
CA LEU A 30 -6.47 -2.16 16.13
C LEU A 30 -6.86 -1.41 17.41
N PHE A 31 -8.12 -1.49 17.81
CA PHE A 31 -8.61 -0.92 19.06
C PHE A 31 -7.93 -1.57 20.27
N HIS A 32 -7.80 -2.91 20.27
CA HIS A 32 -7.10 -3.62 21.32
C HIS A 32 -5.62 -3.21 21.41
N LEU A 33 -4.92 -3.07 20.28
CA LEU A 33 -3.54 -2.57 20.26
C LEU A 33 -3.44 -1.16 20.85
N LEU A 34 -4.38 -0.28 20.56
CA LEU A 34 -4.46 1.06 21.14
C LEU A 34 -4.64 0.99 22.67
N MET A 35 -5.54 0.14 23.17
CA MET A 35 -5.77 -0.02 24.62
C MET A 35 -4.51 -0.58 25.33
N VAL A 36 -3.85 -1.57 24.73
CA VAL A 36 -2.59 -2.13 25.25
C VAL A 36 -1.48 -1.07 25.25
N SER A 37 -1.37 -0.25 24.20
CA SER A 37 -0.32 0.78 24.10
C SER A 37 -0.49 1.92 25.11
N LEU A 38 -1.71 2.14 25.60
CA LEU A 38 -2.05 3.17 26.60
C LEU A 38 -2.14 2.60 28.02
N SER A 39 -1.80 1.33 28.22
CA SER A 39 -1.85 0.67 29.54
C SER A 39 -0.48 0.58 30.19
N ASP A 40 -0.48 0.47 31.51
CA ASP A 40 0.73 0.15 32.25
C ASP A 40 1.30 -1.22 31.84
N THR A 41 2.62 -1.36 31.96
CA THR A 41 3.39 -2.50 31.48
C THR A 41 2.99 -3.82 32.17
N ALA A 42 2.75 -3.80 33.50
CA ALA A 42 2.43 -5.00 34.27
C ALA A 42 1.11 -5.64 33.84
N PRO A 43 -0.05 -4.93 33.80
CA PRO A 43 -1.31 -5.50 33.34
C PRO A 43 -1.31 -5.85 31.85
N ALA A 44 -0.58 -5.08 31.03
CA ALA A 44 -0.45 -5.37 29.60
C ALA A 44 0.28 -6.70 29.38
N ASN A 45 1.39 -6.96 30.06
CA ASN A 45 2.14 -8.21 29.96
C ASN A 45 1.37 -9.41 30.51
N ALA A 46 0.60 -9.21 31.58
CA ALA A 46 -0.28 -10.23 32.14
C ALA A 46 -1.50 -10.56 31.24
N GLY A 47 -1.72 -9.82 30.14
CA GLY A 47 -2.85 -10.05 29.24
C GLY A 47 -4.21 -9.61 29.80
N LEU A 48 -4.21 -8.78 30.85
CA LEU A 48 -5.44 -8.34 31.52
C LEU A 48 -6.16 -7.22 30.76
N VAL A 49 -5.45 -6.51 29.86
CA VAL A 49 -6.05 -5.43 29.06
C VAL A 49 -6.95 -6.01 27.97
N THR A 50 -8.21 -5.58 27.95
CA THR A 50 -9.21 -6.00 26.94
C THR A 50 -9.71 -4.79 26.15
N PHE A 51 -10.83 -4.19 26.59
CA PHE A 51 -11.46 -3.05 25.94
C PHE A 51 -11.10 -1.69 26.54
N TRP A 52 -10.51 -1.64 27.73
CA TRP A 52 -10.13 -0.42 28.42
C TRP A 52 -8.69 -0.48 28.87
N PRO A 53 -7.93 0.65 28.88
CA PRO A 53 -6.57 0.67 29.38
C PRO A 53 -6.60 0.49 30.91
N ILE A 54 -5.66 -0.28 31.43
CA ILE A 54 -5.44 -0.48 32.87
C ILE A 54 -4.18 0.26 33.26
N GLY A 55 -4.30 1.25 34.16
CA GLY A 55 -3.17 2.12 34.51
C GLY A 55 -2.77 3.01 33.32
N PHE A 56 -3.66 3.94 32.92
CA PHE A 56 -3.44 4.78 31.75
C PHE A 56 -2.10 5.49 31.77
N THR A 57 -1.28 5.28 30.75
CA THR A 57 0.02 5.90 30.56
C THR A 57 0.34 6.11 29.08
N VAL A 58 1.13 7.13 28.77
CA VAL A 58 1.65 7.42 27.42
C VAL A 58 3.15 7.06 27.29
N GLU A 59 3.72 6.42 28.29
CA GLU A 59 5.15 6.12 28.35
C GLU A 59 5.64 5.31 27.16
N ALA A 60 4.83 4.35 26.66
CA ALA A 60 5.15 3.57 25.48
C ALA A 60 5.32 4.43 24.22
N TYR A 61 4.54 5.50 24.10
CA TYR A 61 4.68 6.45 22.97
C TYR A 61 5.92 7.32 23.10
N VAL A 62 6.21 7.82 24.32
CA VAL A 62 7.46 8.57 24.58
C VAL A 62 8.66 7.72 24.22
N LYS A 63 8.74 6.49 24.73
CA LYS A 63 9.83 5.55 24.40
C LYS A 63 9.90 5.19 22.92
N THR A 64 8.77 5.14 22.22
CA THR A 64 8.73 4.88 20.78
C THR A 64 9.34 6.05 20.01
N PHE A 65 9.02 7.29 20.36
CA PHE A 65 9.57 8.47 19.71
C PHE A 65 11.02 8.77 20.12
N ASP A 66 11.48 8.31 21.29
CA ASP A 66 12.88 8.39 21.69
C ASP A 66 13.76 7.35 20.96
N ASN A 67 13.17 6.35 20.34
CA ASN A 67 13.91 5.33 19.60
C ASN A 67 14.32 5.84 18.20
N ALA A 68 15.60 6.21 18.07
CA ALA A 68 16.16 6.75 16.83
C ALA A 68 16.00 5.77 15.64
N ASN A 69 16.13 4.45 15.85
CA ASN A 69 15.96 3.44 14.79
C ASN A 69 14.50 3.35 14.31
N PHE A 70 13.53 3.50 15.21
CA PHE A 70 12.12 3.55 14.84
C PHE A 70 11.80 4.76 13.97
N LEU A 71 12.27 5.95 14.36
CA LEU A 71 12.07 7.17 13.59
C LEU A 71 12.76 7.11 12.23
N ALA A 72 13.99 6.59 12.18
CA ALA A 72 14.70 6.36 10.91
C ALA A 72 13.93 5.41 10.00
N SER A 73 13.45 4.28 10.52
CA SER A 73 12.65 3.28 9.80
C SER A 73 11.32 3.86 9.28
N LEU A 74 10.64 4.66 10.10
CA LEU A 74 9.42 5.37 9.71
C LEU A 74 9.70 6.32 8.52
N TRP A 75 10.78 7.10 8.62
CA TRP A 75 11.18 8.04 7.57
C TRP A 75 11.58 7.35 6.26
N ILE A 76 12.28 6.21 6.35
CA ILE A 76 12.62 5.38 5.18
C ILE A 76 11.35 4.84 4.51
N SER A 77 10.38 4.35 5.31
CA SER A 77 9.08 3.90 4.77
C SER A 77 8.29 5.01 4.10
N VAL A 78 8.28 6.22 4.66
CA VAL A 78 7.65 7.39 4.03
C VAL A 78 8.33 7.70 2.70
N LYS A 79 9.66 7.82 2.68
CA LYS A 79 10.43 8.05 1.43
C LYS A 79 10.14 6.98 0.39
N ARG A 80 10.24 5.70 0.77
CA ARG A 80 9.96 4.56 -0.11
C ARG A 80 8.57 4.65 -0.72
N THR A 81 7.56 4.90 0.13
CA THR A 81 6.16 4.93 -0.29
C THR A 81 5.88 6.10 -1.22
N VAL A 82 6.34 7.31 -0.87
CA VAL A 82 6.11 8.51 -1.68
C VAL A 82 6.84 8.41 -3.03
N PHE A 83 8.16 8.20 -3.00
CA PHE A 83 8.96 8.14 -4.24
C PHE A 83 8.63 6.90 -5.07
N GLY A 84 8.46 5.74 -4.42
CA GLY A 84 8.10 4.50 -5.11
C GLY A 84 6.74 4.61 -5.80
N THR A 85 5.73 5.16 -5.13
CA THR A 85 4.40 5.37 -5.72
C THR A 85 4.42 6.39 -6.85
N ALA A 86 5.07 7.54 -6.64
CA ALA A 86 5.14 8.57 -7.66
C ALA A 86 5.83 8.07 -8.95
N LEU A 87 6.96 7.38 -8.79
CA LEU A 87 7.71 6.83 -9.91
C LEU A 87 6.94 5.68 -10.59
N ALA A 88 6.32 4.79 -9.82
CA ALA A 88 5.50 3.71 -10.36
C ALA A 88 4.28 4.24 -11.14
N LEU A 89 3.58 5.26 -10.62
CA LEU A 89 2.46 5.89 -11.33
C LEU A 89 2.92 6.52 -12.64
N LEU A 90 4.05 7.22 -12.63
CA LEU A 90 4.60 7.83 -13.84
C LEU A 90 4.89 6.77 -14.90
N VAL A 91 5.67 5.73 -14.55
CA VAL A 91 6.11 4.71 -15.51
C VAL A 91 4.93 3.86 -15.99
N ASN A 92 4.07 3.39 -15.06
CA ASN A 92 2.96 2.52 -15.43
C ASN A 92 1.88 3.26 -16.24
N SER A 93 1.62 4.56 -15.96
CA SER A 93 0.66 5.34 -16.75
C SER A 93 1.18 5.69 -18.15
N LEU A 94 2.47 6.00 -18.30
CA LEU A 94 3.09 6.19 -19.62
C LEU A 94 3.05 4.90 -20.45
N ALA A 95 3.41 3.76 -19.84
CA ALA A 95 3.34 2.45 -20.50
C ALA A 95 1.90 2.10 -20.89
N ALA A 96 0.93 2.29 -20.00
CA ALA A 96 -0.48 2.04 -20.24
C ALA A 96 -1.03 2.95 -21.36
N TYR A 97 -0.64 4.23 -21.40
CA TYR A 97 -1.03 5.16 -22.45
C TYR A 97 -0.53 4.70 -23.83
N ALA A 98 0.76 4.38 -23.94
CA ALA A 98 1.32 3.88 -25.20
C ALA A 98 0.63 2.59 -25.65
N LEU A 99 0.40 1.66 -24.75
CA LEU A 99 -0.26 0.38 -25.02
C LEU A 99 -1.79 0.48 -25.23
N SER A 100 -2.42 1.58 -24.84
CA SER A 100 -3.86 1.81 -25.10
C SER A 100 -4.16 2.14 -26.55
N LYS A 101 -3.15 2.64 -27.31
CA LYS A 101 -3.30 3.04 -28.70
C LYS A 101 -3.58 1.86 -29.63
N ASP A 102 -4.21 2.14 -30.77
CA ASP A 102 -4.46 1.13 -31.81
C ASP A 102 -3.15 0.67 -32.46
N ASN A 103 -3.14 -0.55 -33.00
CA ASN A 103 -1.98 -1.10 -33.71
C ASN A 103 -1.52 -0.26 -34.94
N ARG A 104 -2.42 0.56 -35.48
CA ARG A 104 -2.12 1.48 -36.59
C ARG A 104 -1.25 2.64 -36.13
N VAL A 105 -1.44 3.11 -34.88
CA VAL A 105 -0.69 4.21 -34.25
C VAL A 105 0.60 3.68 -33.62
N PHE A 106 0.52 2.59 -32.87
CA PHE A 106 1.67 1.96 -32.23
C PHE A 106 1.89 0.56 -32.80
N ARG A 107 2.73 0.47 -33.85
CA ARG A 107 3.13 -0.80 -34.47
C ARG A 107 3.90 -1.66 -33.47
N GLY A 108 3.56 -2.94 -33.39
CA GLY A 108 4.19 -3.86 -32.42
C GLY A 108 3.61 -3.86 -31.02
N ARG A 109 2.58 -3.05 -30.74
CA ARG A 109 1.88 -3.00 -29.44
C ARG A 109 1.58 -4.39 -28.87
N ASN A 110 1.09 -5.31 -29.69
CA ASN A 110 0.74 -6.67 -29.22
C ASN A 110 1.99 -7.46 -28.76
N ALA A 111 3.13 -7.26 -29.39
CA ALA A 111 4.39 -7.90 -28.94
C ALA A 111 4.81 -7.38 -27.56
N TYR A 112 4.71 -6.07 -27.33
CA TYR A 112 4.96 -5.49 -25.99
C TYR A 112 3.95 -5.97 -24.95
N LEU A 113 2.66 -6.08 -25.27
CA LEU A 113 1.66 -6.63 -24.37
C LEU A 113 2.00 -8.07 -23.97
N TRP A 114 2.34 -8.92 -24.94
CA TRP A 114 2.75 -10.29 -24.66
C TRP A 114 4.04 -10.35 -23.85
N TYR A 115 5.02 -9.48 -24.13
CA TYR A 115 6.22 -9.37 -23.32
C TYR A 115 5.88 -9.08 -21.85
N PHE A 116 5.04 -8.10 -21.57
CA PHE A 116 4.60 -7.80 -20.20
C PHE A 116 3.84 -8.97 -19.57
N VAL A 117 2.93 -9.62 -20.29
CA VAL A 117 2.17 -10.78 -19.77
C VAL A 117 3.12 -11.93 -19.44
N VAL A 118 4.10 -12.23 -20.30
CA VAL A 118 5.11 -13.27 -20.03
C VAL A 118 5.92 -12.92 -18.77
N THR A 119 6.38 -11.69 -18.63
CA THR A 119 7.13 -11.26 -17.41
C THR A 119 6.29 -11.29 -16.14
N MET A 120 4.98 -11.19 -16.23
CA MET A 120 4.07 -11.34 -15.09
C MET A 120 3.93 -12.82 -14.66
N LEU A 121 3.95 -13.76 -15.60
CA LEU A 121 3.77 -15.18 -15.34
C LEU A 121 5.09 -15.88 -14.95
N PHE A 122 6.23 -15.38 -15.40
CA PHE A 122 7.54 -15.97 -15.14
C PHE A 122 8.40 -15.03 -14.31
N SER A 123 8.84 -15.51 -13.15
CA SER A 123 9.77 -14.82 -12.26
C SER A 123 11.13 -15.52 -12.28
N GLY A 124 12.20 -14.76 -12.32
CA GLY A 124 13.56 -15.28 -12.18
C GLY A 124 13.87 -15.86 -10.80
N GLY A 125 13.03 -15.58 -9.82
CA GLY A 125 13.18 -16.02 -8.43
C GLY A 125 14.04 -15.08 -7.58
N LEU A 126 14.16 -15.44 -6.31
CA LEU A 126 14.79 -14.62 -5.27
C LEU A 126 16.30 -14.46 -5.49
N ILE A 127 17.00 -15.58 -5.73
CA ILE A 127 18.49 -15.59 -5.83
C ILE A 127 18.97 -14.77 -7.03
N PRO A 128 18.48 -14.96 -8.25
CA PRO A 128 18.84 -14.12 -9.39
C PRO A 128 18.50 -12.65 -9.17
N GLY A 129 17.35 -12.34 -8.53
CA GLY A 129 16.98 -10.97 -8.19
C GLY A 129 17.98 -10.32 -7.22
N TYR A 130 18.39 -11.05 -6.19
CA TYR A 130 19.40 -10.57 -5.24
C TYR A 130 20.75 -10.31 -5.91
N ILE A 131 21.22 -11.26 -6.75
CA ILE A 131 22.48 -11.13 -7.47
C ILE A 131 22.44 -9.91 -8.42
N LEU A 132 21.30 -9.65 -9.06
CA LEU A 132 21.14 -8.48 -9.92
C LEU A 132 21.29 -7.17 -9.11
N ILE A 133 20.59 -7.03 -7.98
CA ILE A 133 20.67 -5.86 -7.11
C ILE A 133 22.10 -5.68 -6.56
N LEU A 134 22.77 -6.78 -6.19
CA LEU A 134 24.16 -6.77 -5.73
C LEU A 134 25.11 -6.28 -6.83
N ARG A 135 24.99 -6.79 -8.06
CA ARG A 135 25.83 -6.38 -9.20
C ARG A 135 25.60 -4.94 -9.63
N LEU A 136 24.39 -4.43 -9.48
CA LEU A 136 24.07 -3.02 -9.73
C LEU A 136 24.59 -2.09 -8.62
N GLY A 137 25.18 -2.61 -7.53
CA GLY A 137 25.67 -1.81 -6.41
C GLY A 137 24.57 -1.15 -5.59
N LEU A 138 23.34 -1.68 -5.66
CA LEU A 138 22.17 -1.09 -5.01
C LEU A 138 21.92 -1.61 -3.58
N ILE A 139 22.71 -2.53 -3.08
CA ILE A 139 22.59 -3.02 -1.69
C ILE A 139 22.75 -1.85 -0.72
N ASN A 140 21.89 -1.81 0.28
CA ASN A 140 21.77 -0.73 1.27
C ASN A 140 21.40 0.65 0.66
N ASN A 141 20.63 0.63 -0.43
CA ASN A 141 20.14 1.83 -1.10
C ASN A 141 18.62 1.79 -1.24
N LEU A 142 17.96 2.93 -1.07
CA LEU A 142 16.49 3.05 -1.22
C LEU A 142 15.99 2.57 -2.59
N LEU A 143 16.79 2.73 -3.63
CA LEU A 143 16.44 2.28 -4.98
C LEU A 143 16.30 0.76 -5.08
N ALA A 144 17.01 -0.04 -4.26
CA ALA A 144 16.81 -1.48 -4.19
C ALA A 144 15.39 -1.87 -3.76
N LEU A 145 14.72 -1.02 -2.97
CA LEU A 145 13.35 -1.23 -2.48
C LEU A 145 12.28 -0.73 -3.46
N ILE A 146 12.66 0.09 -4.45
CA ILE A 146 11.72 0.73 -5.38
C ILE A 146 11.78 0.10 -6.76
N LEU A 147 12.98 -0.07 -7.33
CA LEU A 147 13.18 -0.46 -8.73
C LEU A 147 12.62 -1.85 -9.09
N PRO A 148 12.77 -2.91 -8.26
CA PRO A 148 12.27 -4.24 -8.61
C PRO A 148 10.75 -4.30 -8.81
N GLY A 149 9.99 -3.48 -8.05
CA GLY A 149 8.53 -3.40 -8.11
C GLY A 149 7.98 -2.26 -8.97
N LEU A 150 8.84 -1.49 -9.64
CA LEU A 150 8.45 -0.26 -10.33
C LEU A 150 7.46 -0.49 -11.46
N VAL A 151 7.69 -1.53 -12.28
CA VAL A 151 6.84 -1.89 -13.41
C VAL A 151 5.87 -2.99 -12.97
N ALA A 152 4.70 -2.58 -12.49
CA ALA A 152 3.65 -3.50 -12.09
C ALA A 152 2.71 -3.77 -13.28
N VAL A 153 2.90 -4.90 -13.96
CA VAL A 153 2.15 -5.26 -15.18
C VAL A 153 0.65 -5.26 -14.93
N TYR A 154 0.20 -5.73 -13.77
CA TYR A 154 -1.21 -5.67 -13.38
C TYR A 154 -1.76 -4.23 -13.38
N ASN A 155 -1.01 -3.28 -12.84
CA ASN A 155 -1.38 -1.87 -12.82
C ASN A 155 -1.42 -1.27 -14.24
N ILE A 156 -0.46 -1.67 -15.10
CA ILE A 156 -0.44 -1.25 -16.51
C ILE A 156 -1.70 -1.74 -17.23
N ILE A 157 -2.11 -3.01 -17.05
CA ILE A 157 -3.29 -3.59 -17.68
C ILE A 157 -4.57 -2.88 -17.19
N LEU A 158 -4.68 -2.58 -15.89
CA LEU A 158 -5.82 -1.84 -15.36
C LEU A 158 -5.94 -0.45 -15.97
N LEU A 159 -4.84 0.32 -15.98
CA LEU A 159 -4.81 1.65 -16.60
C LEU A 159 -5.08 1.61 -18.10
N LEU A 160 -4.48 0.67 -18.81
CA LEU A 160 -4.67 0.46 -20.23
C LEU A 160 -6.16 0.25 -20.56
N ASN A 161 -6.84 -0.60 -19.81
CA ASN A 161 -8.26 -0.86 -19.99
C ASN A 161 -9.09 0.40 -19.74
N PHE A 162 -8.73 1.18 -18.70
CA PHE A 162 -9.41 2.44 -18.42
C PHE A 162 -9.14 3.48 -19.50
N PHE A 163 -7.91 3.65 -19.96
CA PHE A 163 -7.56 4.57 -21.04
C PHE A 163 -8.27 4.26 -22.36
N ARG A 164 -8.60 3.01 -22.61
CA ARG A 164 -9.41 2.60 -23.78
C ARG A 164 -10.87 3.00 -23.69
N THR A 165 -11.38 3.34 -22.53
CA THR A 165 -12.75 3.85 -22.36
C THR A 165 -12.86 5.35 -22.65
N VAL A 166 -11.74 6.06 -22.77
CA VAL A 166 -11.72 7.47 -23.15
C VAL A 166 -12.17 7.60 -24.62
N PRO A 167 -13.17 8.44 -24.91
CA PRO A 167 -13.64 8.67 -26.29
C PRO A 167 -12.50 9.14 -27.20
N LYS A 168 -12.39 8.53 -28.40
CA LYS A 168 -11.35 8.88 -29.38
C LYS A 168 -11.49 10.30 -29.92
N GLU A 169 -12.70 10.78 -29.99
CA GLU A 169 -13.05 12.13 -30.46
C GLU A 169 -12.33 13.22 -29.62
N LEU A 170 -12.13 13.00 -28.33
CA LEU A 170 -11.39 13.93 -27.47
C LEU A 170 -9.90 13.96 -27.83
N GLU A 171 -9.34 12.82 -28.19
CA GLU A 171 -7.94 12.74 -28.61
C GLU A 171 -7.76 13.38 -30.01
N GLU A 172 -8.66 13.08 -30.95
CA GLU A 172 -8.64 13.63 -32.29
C GLU A 172 -8.79 15.15 -32.26
N ALA A 173 -9.71 15.70 -31.45
CA ALA A 173 -9.84 17.15 -31.26
C ALA A 173 -8.52 17.77 -30.78
N THR A 174 -7.83 17.13 -29.85
CA THR A 174 -6.53 17.61 -29.34
C THR A 174 -5.46 17.65 -30.43
N PHE A 175 -5.44 16.66 -31.31
CA PHE A 175 -4.51 16.65 -32.45
C PHE A 175 -4.85 17.69 -33.49
N MET A 176 -6.14 17.97 -33.70
CA MET A 176 -6.58 19.08 -34.59
C MET A 176 -6.13 20.44 -34.06
N ASP A 177 -6.06 20.61 -32.73
CA ASP A 177 -5.53 21.78 -32.07
C ASP A 177 -3.97 21.85 -32.09
N GLY A 178 -3.30 20.92 -32.79
CA GLY A 178 -1.84 20.88 -32.94
C GLY A 178 -1.10 20.32 -31.74
N ALA A 179 -1.77 19.71 -30.76
CA ALA A 179 -1.12 19.07 -29.62
C ALA A 179 -0.56 17.69 -30.00
N GLY A 180 0.60 17.35 -29.45
CA GLY A 180 1.17 16.00 -29.58
C GLY A 180 0.65 15.02 -28.52
N HIS A 181 1.07 13.75 -28.63
CA HIS A 181 0.69 12.66 -27.71
C HIS A 181 0.94 12.97 -26.22
N PHE A 182 2.03 13.64 -25.90
CA PHE A 182 2.36 13.95 -24.50
C PHE A 182 1.38 14.98 -23.90
N ARG A 183 0.98 15.97 -24.67
CA ARG A 183 -0.01 16.95 -24.25
C ARG A 183 -1.40 16.32 -24.13
N SER A 184 -1.79 15.47 -25.09
CA SER A 184 -3.01 14.66 -25.00
C SER A 184 -3.02 13.78 -23.74
N PHE A 185 -1.91 13.12 -23.43
CA PHE A 185 -1.77 12.31 -22.20
C PHE A 185 -2.03 13.13 -20.93
N ILE A 186 -1.37 14.29 -20.79
CA ILE A 186 -1.49 15.11 -19.57
C ILE A 186 -2.84 15.81 -19.47
N SER A 187 -3.36 16.35 -20.60
CA SER A 187 -4.55 17.22 -20.58
C SER A 187 -5.87 16.46 -20.67
N ILE A 188 -5.88 15.24 -21.21
CA ILE A 188 -7.10 14.46 -21.42
C ILE A 188 -7.05 13.16 -20.61
N TYR A 189 -6.08 12.29 -20.89
CA TYR A 189 -6.07 10.95 -20.32
C TYR A 189 -5.88 10.94 -18.81
N LEU A 190 -4.91 11.69 -18.27
CA LEU A 190 -4.69 11.75 -16.83
C LEU A 190 -5.89 12.32 -16.06
N PRO A 191 -6.50 13.47 -16.44
CA PRO A 191 -7.63 14.03 -15.70
C PRO A 191 -8.87 13.14 -15.73
N ILE A 192 -9.22 12.56 -16.89
CA ILE A 192 -10.38 11.69 -17.02
C ILE A 192 -10.17 10.40 -16.23
N SER A 193 -8.93 9.91 -16.15
CA SER A 193 -8.57 8.65 -15.49
C SER A 193 -8.18 8.80 -14.04
N LEU A 194 -8.35 9.97 -13.41
CA LEU A 194 -8.05 10.19 -12.01
C LEU A 194 -8.59 9.11 -11.05
N PRO A 195 -9.82 8.57 -11.22
CA PRO A 195 -10.31 7.49 -10.37
C PRO A 195 -9.48 6.22 -10.47
N ALA A 196 -9.08 5.82 -11.69
CA ALA A 196 -8.25 4.64 -11.90
C ALA A 196 -6.82 4.86 -11.37
N ILE A 197 -6.25 6.05 -11.62
CA ILE A 197 -4.92 6.44 -11.11
C ILE A 197 -4.91 6.44 -9.58
N ALA A 198 -5.94 6.98 -8.92
CA ALA A 198 -6.07 6.98 -7.47
C ALA A 198 -6.16 5.56 -6.90
N THR A 199 -6.85 4.65 -7.61
CA THR A 199 -6.92 3.23 -7.25
C THR A 199 -5.54 2.60 -7.26
N ILE A 200 -4.79 2.79 -8.34
CA ILE A 200 -3.44 2.24 -8.47
C ILE A 200 -2.47 2.90 -7.50
N ALA A 201 -2.61 4.20 -7.26
CA ALA A 201 -1.86 4.91 -6.24
C ALA A 201 -2.02 4.25 -4.87
N LEU A 202 -3.27 3.96 -4.47
CA LEU A 202 -3.54 3.30 -3.20
C LEU A 202 -2.89 1.90 -3.14
N PHE A 203 -3.08 1.05 -4.15
CA PHE A 203 -2.50 -0.29 -4.17
C PHE A 203 -0.97 -0.24 -4.08
N THR A 204 -0.35 0.67 -4.81
CA THR A 204 1.10 0.84 -4.81
C THR A 204 1.62 1.38 -3.47
N MET A 205 0.93 2.39 -2.89
CA MET A 205 1.26 2.93 -1.57
C MET A 205 1.18 1.86 -0.48
N VAL A 206 0.06 1.12 -0.42
CA VAL A 206 -0.13 0.03 0.54
C VAL A 206 0.89 -1.08 0.33
N GLY A 207 1.20 -1.41 -0.92
CA GLY A 207 2.24 -2.38 -1.28
C GLY A 207 3.62 -1.97 -0.76
N HIS A 208 4.05 -0.74 -1.02
CA HIS A 208 5.35 -0.22 -0.53
C HIS A 208 5.40 -0.11 0.99
N TRP A 209 4.30 0.32 1.62
CA TRP A 209 4.24 0.48 3.08
C TRP A 209 4.36 -0.84 3.82
N ASN A 210 3.68 -1.90 3.35
CA ASN A 210 3.62 -3.20 4.00
C ASN A 210 4.76 -4.15 3.59
N ALA A 211 5.53 -3.82 2.55
CA ALA A 211 6.61 -4.68 2.09
C ALA A 211 7.77 -4.69 3.10
N TYR A 212 8.05 -5.87 3.65
CA TYR A 212 9.08 -6.06 4.67
C TYR A 212 10.25 -6.93 4.19
N PHE A 213 9.96 -7.90 3.34
CA PHE A 213 10.93 -8.95 3.00
C PHE A 213 12.14 -8.43 2.22
N ASP A 214 11.91 -7.53 1.26
CA ASP A 214 12.95 -6.87 0.49
C ASP A 214 13.86 -5.98 1.35
N GLY A 215 13.29 -5.31 2.37
CA GLY A 215 14.07 -4.59 3.36
C GLY A 215 15.01 -5.49 4.16
N LEU A 216 14.54 -6.68 4.56
CA LEU A 216 15.38 -7.66 5.27
C LEU A 216 16.54 -8.20 4.42
N ILE A 217 16.36 -8.27 3.10
CA ILE A 217 17.36 -8.84 2.18
C ILE A 217 18.34 -7.78 1.67
N TYR A 218 17.84 -6.60 1.29
CA TYR A 218 18.65 -5.59 0.59
C TYR A 218 19.24 -4.53 1.52
N MET A 219 18.70 -4.32 2.72
CA MET A 219 19.17 -3.29 3.63
C MET A 219 20.08 -3.87 4.71
N LYS A 220 21.04 -3.08 5.20
CA LYS A 220 21.99 -3.45 6.26
C LYS A 220 21.88 -2.45 7.41
N GLY A 221 21.94 -3.00 8.65
CA GLY A 221 21.81 -2.19 9.85
C GLY A 221 20.35 -1.84 10.17
N SER A 222 20.01 -1.78 11.46
CA SER A 222 18.65 -1.48 11.92
C SER A 222 18.20 -0.06 11.58
N GLU A 223 19.15 0.86 11.43
CA GLU A 223 18.93 2.26 11.07
C GLU A 223 18.49 2.45 9.62
N ASN A 224 18.74 1.46 8.75
CA ASN A 224 18.42 1.54 7.31
C ASN A 224 17.18 0.71 6.92
N LEU A 225 16.57 -0.01 7.86
CA LEU A 225 15.39 -0.83 7.58
C LEU A 225 14.15 0.03 7.38
N PRO A 226 13.27 -0.29 6.41
CA PRO A 226 11.90 0.22 6.39
C PRO A 226 11.13 -0.23 7.63
N LEU A 227 10.09 0.51 8.03
CA LEU A 227 9.31 0.26 9.24
C LEU A 227 8.75 -1.18 9.31
N ALA A 228 8.18 -1.69 8.22
CA ALA A 228 7.65 -3.06 8.19
C ALA A 228 8.75 -4.10 8.43
N SER A 229 9.95 -3.92 7.86
CA SER A 229 11.11 -4.78 8.08
C SER A 229 11.63 -4.66 9.50
N PHE A 230 11.73 -3.44 10.03
CA PHE A 230 12.12 -3.18 11.42
C PHE A 230 11.16 -3.83 12.41
N MET A 231 9.83 -3.70 12.21
CA MET A 231 8.82 -4.37 13.04
C MET A 231 8.96 -5.89 12.99
N GLN A 232 9.24 -6.46 11.83
CA GLN A 232 9.43 -7.89 11.67
C GLN A 232 10.64 -8.40 12.47
N THR A 233 11.74 -7.65 12.50
CA THR A 233 12.91 -8.03 13.32
C THR A 233 12.59 -8.05 14.82
N ILE A 234 11.83 -7.07 15.31
CA ILE A 234 11.40 -7.01 16.71
C ILE A 234 10.47 -8.17 17.08
N ILE A 235 9.53 -8.53 16.17
CA ILE A 235 8.59 -9.62 16.41
C ILE A 235 9.33 -10.95 16.46
N VAL A 236 10.24 -11.21 15.51
CA VAL A 236 11.01 -12.47 15.44
C VAL A 236 11.98 -12.60 16.61
N GLN A 237 12.75 -11.55 16.94
CA GLN A 237 13.69 -11.57 18.05
C GLN A 237 13.00 -11.72 19.41
N GLY A 238 11.80 -11.19 19.55
CA GLY A 238 11.04 -11.32 20.79
C GLY A 238 10.47 -12.72 21.05
N ASN A 239 10.49 -13.60 20.04
CA ASN A 239 10.07 -15.01 20.16
C ASN A 239 11.25 -15.96 20.44
N THR A 240 12.50 -15.47 20.39
CA THR A 240 13.66 -16.27 20.81
C THR A 240 13.71 -16.34 22.33
N THR A 241 13.44 -17.50 22.88
CA THR A 241 13.51 -17.86 24.29
C THR A 241 14.98 -17.91 24.75
N SER A 242 15.62 -16.78 24.86
CA SER A 242 16.86 -16.66 25.62
C SER A 242 16.49 -16.28 27.07
N PHE A 243 16.89 -17.11 28.03
CA PHE A 243 16.70 -16.92 29.47
C PHE A 243 17.65 -15.82 30.06
N ASP A 244 17.95 -14.79 29.27
CA ASP A 244 18.79 -13.69 29.71
C ASP A 244 17.95 -12.71 30.55
N PRO A 245 18.41 -12.34 31.80
CA PRO A 245 17.73 -11.34 32.64
C PRO A 245 17.49 -9.99 31.94
N ALA A 246 18.36 -9.60 31.00
CA ALA A 246 18.16 -8.45 30.12
C ALA A 246 16.94 -8.60 29.20
N VAL A 247 16.56 -9.83 28.84
CA VAL A 247 15.36 -10.14 28.05
C VAL A 247 14.11 -10.06 28.92
N ILE A 248 14.20 -10.38 30.21
CA ILE A 248 13.09 -10.23 31.16
C ILE A 248 12.80 -8.74 31.42
N ALA A 249 13.82 -7.88 31.47
CA ALA A 249 13.65 -6.42 31.46
C ALA A 249 12.99 -5.92 30.15
N ASN A 250 13.14 -6.65 29.06
CA ASN A 250 12.47 -6.42 27.76
C ASN A 250 11.04 -6.96 27.68
N LEU A 251 10.50 -7.61 28.72
CA LEU A 251 9.06 -7.93 28.82
C LEU A 251 8.19 -6.67 28.92
N SER A 252 8.76 -5.51 29.19
CA SER A 252 8.11 -4.21 29.01
C SER A 252 7.80 -3.88 27.53
N GLN A 253 8.13 -4.80 26.60
CA GLN A 253 8.01 -4.54 25.16
C GLN A 253 6.60 -4.73 24.60
N ARG A 254 5.64 -5.32 25.33
CA ARG A 254 4.30 -5.53 24.77
C ARG A 254 3.60 -4.20 24.51
N THR A 255 3.65 -3.27 25.45
CA THR A 255 3.10 -1.92 25.30
C THR A 255 3.88 -1.13 24.24
N LEU A 256 5.20 -1.23 24.23
CA LEU A 256 6.07 -0.59 23.26
C LEU A 256 5.81 -1.11 21.83
N ARG A 257 5.71 -2.45 21.66
CA ARG A 257 5.34 -3.03 20.36
C ARG A 257 3.96 -2.62 19.91
N ALA A 258 2.99 -2.58 20.83
CA ALA A 258 1.63 -2.15 20.52
C ALA A 258 1.60 -0.69 20.05
N SER A 259 2.33 0.22 20.71
CA SER A 259 2.44 1.62 20.29
C SER A 259 3.11 1.76 18.90
N GLN A 260 4.19 1.02 18.65
CA GLN A 260 4.90 1.04 17.36
C GLN A 260 4.04 0.51 16.21
N ILE A 261 3.32 -0.61 16.43
CA ILE A 261 2.40 -1.17 15.43
C ILE A 261 1.25 -0.19 15.18
N PHE A 262 0.69 0.40 16.23
CA PHE A 262 -0.38 1.38 16.10
C PHE A 262 0.06 2.63 15.32
N ILE A 263 1.22 3.22 15.65
CA ILE A 263 1.82 4.35 14.90
C ILE A 263 2.09 3.93 13.46
N GLY A 264 2.60 2.72 13.23
CA GLY A 264 2.85 2.19 11.89
C GLY A 264 1.59 1.99 11.04
N ALA A 265 0.43 1.77 11.65
CA ALA A 265 -0.84 1.66 10.94
C ALA A 265 -1.46 3.04 10.59
N LEU A 266 -1.14 4.09 11.36
CA LEU A 266 -1.75 5.41 11.21
C LEU A 266 -1.64 6.02 9.80
N PRO A 267 -0.48 6.00 9.10
CA PRO A 267 -0.38 6.61 7.78
C PRO A 267 -1.35 6.02 6.76
N ILE A 268 -1.53 4.69 6.76
CA ILE A 268 -2.50 4.04 5.87
C ILE A 268 -3.94 4.44 6.24
N LEU A 269 -4.26 4.41 7.53
CA LEU A 269 -5.58 4.79 8.03
C LEU A 269 -5.93 6.25 7.69
N LEU A 270 -4.94 7.15 7.72
CA LEU A 270 -5.14 8.56 7.39
C LEU A 270 -5.27 8.80 5.88
N VAL A 271 -4.50 8.09 5.05
CA VAL A 271 -4.51 8.27 3.59
C VAL A 271 -5.77 7.67 2.95
N TYR A 272 -6.29 6.56 3.50
CA TYR A 272 -7.44 5.86 2.93
C TYR A 272 -8.67 6.74 2.68
N PRO A 273 -9.19 7.56 3.66
CA PRO A 273 -10.36 8.40 3.44
C PRO A 273 -10.20 9.42 2.32
N PHE A 274 -8.96 9.93 2.11
CA PHE A 274 -8.68 10.88 1.01
C PHE A 274 -8.78 10.20 -0.36
N LEU A 275 -8.34 8.96 -0.47
CA LEU A 275 -8.39 8.21 -1.72
C LEU A 275 -9.76 7.58 -1.97
N GLN A 276 -10.51 7.21 -0.92
CA GLN A 276 -11.83 6.60 -1.02
C GLN A 276 -12.81 7.43 -1.86
N ARG A 277 -12.76 8.76 -1.77
CA ARG A 277 -13.63 9.66 -2.55
C ARG A 277 -13.50 9.47 -4.08
N PHE A 278 -12.34 9.01 -4.55
CA PHE A 278 -12.11 8.76 -5.97
C PHE A 278 -12.65 7.39 -6.39
N PHE A 279 -12.62 6.39 -5.51
CA PHE A 279 -13.19 5.06 -5.79
C PHE A 279 -14.70 5.10 -5.96
N VAL A 280 -15.39 5.78 -5.04
CA VAL A 280 -16.86 5.88 -5.08
C VAL A 280 -17.34 6.49 -6.40
N LYS A 281 -16.62 7.49 -6.91
CA LYS A 281 -16.94 8.13 -8.20
C LYS A 281 -16.58 7.26 -9.41
N GLY A 282 -15.49 6.49 -9.35
CA GLY A 282 -15.01 5.66 -10.46
C GLY A 282 -15.84 4.40 -10.71
N ILE A 283 -16.34 3.77 -9.66
CA ILE A 283 -17.19 2.57 -9.78
C ILE A 283 -18.51 2.89 -10.45
N VAL A 284 -19.07 4.07 -10.20
CA VAL A 284 -20.36 4.51 -10.81
C VAL A 284 -20.22 4.70 -12.33
N ILE A 285 -19.08 5.24 -12.80
CA ILE A 285 -18.86 5.46 -14.24
C ILE A 285 -18.69 4.14 -15.01
N GLY A 286 -18.11 3.10 -14.36
CA GLY A 286 -17.98 1.77 -14.96
C GLY A 286 -19.27 0.93 -14.96
N ALA A 287 -20.21 1.23 -14.05
CA ALA A 287 -21.46 0.49 -13.88
C ALA A 287 -22.63 1.03 -14.74
N VAL A 288 -22.50 2.20 -15.34
CA VAL A 288 -23.55 2.86 -16.18
C VAL A 288 -23.26 2.64 -17.68
N LYS A 289 -22.72 1.48 -18.07
CA LYS A 289 -22.73 1.02 -19.45
C LYS A 289 -23.86 -0.02 -19.64
N GLU A 290 -25.10 0.46 -19.64
CA GLU A 290 -26.25 -0.13 -20.32
C GLU A 290 -26.93 0.93 -21.16
#